data_74c04fe5271184b17e337eaeea192d93
#
_entry.id   74c04fe5271184b17e337eaeea192d93
#
_cell.length_a   1.000
_cell.length_b   1.000
_cell.length_c   1.000
_cell.angle_alpha   90.00
_cell.angle_beta   90.00
_cell.angle_gamma   90.00
#
_symmetry.space_group_name_H-M   'P 1'
#
loop_
_entity.id
_entity.type
_entity.pdbx_description
1 polymer ?
#
loop_
_entity_poly.entity_id
_entity_poly.type
_entity_poly.pdbx_seq_one_letter_code
_entity_poly.pdbx_strand_id
1 'polypeptide(L)'
;EKLKSLLTDLTELVTNLRIIQTQDSLQRIAVLPEEERNRLIDDKITAIKEQENTRKEQERREQAERNFYRRNDMLSRGDAFSQGNRGGDWYFYNPVTIALGKNDFKRKWGRRKLEDNWRRRNKASIGLADETGEELAEMTGGEREVKDVKSREYYLQDLPLTPEMLQASEKQIEEAYYKAGEIYLYRLNDPEKALECFDAYIQRFKNTANLPMVYYLASTTALKAGKA
;
A
#
# COMPACT_ATOMS: atom_id res chain seq x y z
N GLU A 1 -4.18 31.27 1.51
CA GLU A 1 -3.56 31.07 0.19
C GLU A 1 -2.08 30.67 0.32
N LYS A 2 -1.24 31.38 1.09
CA LYS A 2 0.19 31.06 1.27
C LYS A 2 0.45 29.65 1.82
N LEU A 3 -0.36 29.17 2.77
CA LEU A 3 -0.22 27.81 3.32
C LEU A 3 -0.55 26.72 2.29
N LYS A 4 -1.54 26.97 1.41
CA LYS A 4 -1.87 26.03 0.34
C LYS A 4 -0.77 25.95 -0.70
N SER A 5 -0.21 27.11 -1.09
CA SER A 5 0.93 27.16 -2.01
C SER A 5 2.12 26.40 -1.45
N LEU A 6 2.50 26.67 -0.19
CA LEU A 6 3.60 25.99 0.47
C LEU A 6 3.38 24.46 0.56
N LEU A 7 2.14 24.03 0.86
CA LEU A 7 1.80 22.60 0.88
C LEU A 7 2.00 21.96 -0.50
N THR A 8 1.58 22.64 -1.57
CA THR A 8 1.77 22.16 -2.95
C THR A 8 3.26 22.05 -3.29
N ASP A 9 4.05 23.07 -2.96
CA ASP A 9 5.49 23.09 -3.21
C ASP A 9 6.23 21.99 -2.45
N LEU A 10 5.88 21.75 -1.19
CA LEU A 10 6.45 20.67 -0.39
C LEU A 10 6.00 19.28 -0.90
N THR A 11 4.77 19.14 -1.36
CA THR A 11 4.28 17.88 -1.93
C THR A 11 5.02 17.55 -3.22
N GLU A 12 5.24 18.54 -4.10
CA GLU A 12 5.98 18.37 -5.33
C GLU A 12 7.46 18.03 -5.04
N LEU A 13 8.07 18.69 -4.06
CA LEU A 13 9.42 18.39 -3.62
C LEU A 13 9.55 16.94 -3.12
N VAL A 14 8.66 16.53 -2.20
CA VAL A 14 8.65 15.16 -1.66
C VAL A 14 8.47 14.13 -2.77
N THR A 15 7.65 14.43 -3.78
CA THR A 15 7.45 13.55 -4.93
C THR A 15 8.74 13.38 -5.72
N ASN A 16 9.46 14.48 -6.04
CA ASN A 16 10.73 14.41 -6.75
C ASN A 16 11.81 13.66 -5.94
N LEU A 17 11.93 13.91 -4.64
CA LEU A 17 12.87 13.20 -3.78
C LEU A 17 12.55 11.69 -3.70
N ARG A 18 11.27 11.32 -3.66
CA ARG A 18 10.85 9.91 -3.71
C ARG A 18 11.20 9.26 -5.05
N ILE A 19 11.03 9.95 -6.17
CA ILE A 19 11.44 9.45 -7.49
C ILE A 19 12.93 9.11 -7.47
N ILE A 20 13.78 10.01 -7.00
CA ILE A 20 15.22 9.79 -6.89
C ILE A 20 15.52 8.54 -6.05
N GLN A 21 14.99 8.48 -4.83
CA GLN A 21 15.22 7.35 -3.92
C GLN A 21 14.71 6.02 -4.49
N THR A 22 13.54 6.03 -5.11
CA THR A 22 12.93 4.82 -5.65
C THR A 22 13.73 4.32 -6.86
N GLN A 23 14.05 5.20 -7.81
CA GLN A 23 14.80 4.83 -9.01
C GLN A 23 16.22 4.39 -8.68
N ASP A 24 16.90 5.06 -7.74
CA ASP A 24 18.22 4.62 -7.25
C ASP A 24 18.16 3.24 -6.61
N SER A 25 17.13 2.96 -5.83
CA SER A 25 16.94 1.66 -5.22
C SER A 25 16.68 0.57 -6.28
N LEU A 26 15.85 0.86 -7.28
CA LEU A 26 15.55 -0.06 -8.38
C LEU A 26 16.80 -0.35 -9.22
N GLN A 27 17.59 0.67 -9.55
CA GLN A 27 18.85 0.49 -10.27
C GLN A 27 19.86 -0.35 -9.48
N ARG A 28 19.98 -0.11 -8.18
CA ARG A 28 20.85 -0.92 -7.31
C ARG A 28 20.44 -2.38 -7.26
N ILE A 29 19.14 -2.65 -7.19
CA ILE A 29 18.61 -4.02 -7.20
C ILE A 29 18.80 -4.66 -8.59
N ALA A 30 18.64 -3.90 -9.67
CA ALA A 30 18.81 -4.40 -11.04
C ALA A 30 20.23 -4.88 -11.34
N VAL A 31 21.24 -4.27 -10.71
CA VAL A 31 22.67 -4.63 -10.87
C VAL A 31 23.04 -5.90 -10.09
N LEU A 32 22.24 -6.29 -9.07
CA LEU A 32 22.53 -7.49 -8.27
C LEU A 32 22.40 -8.78 -9.10
N PRO A 33 23.15 -9.83 -8.74
CA PRO A 33 22.95 -11.17 -9.28
C PRO A 33 21.50 -11.63 -9.10
N GLU A 34 21.02 -12.44 -10.04
CA GLU A 34 19.61 -12.89 -10.04
C GLU A 34 19.20 -13.57 -8.73
N GLU A 35 20.09 -14.37 -8.15
CA GLU A 35 19.80 -15.05 -6.89
C GLU A 35 19.61 -14.09 -5.72
N GLU A 36 20.47 -13.08 -5.59
CA GLU A 36 20.37 -12.08 -4.52
C GLU A 36 19.17 -11.17 -4.72
N ARG A 37 18.89 -10.79 -5.96
CA ARG A 37 17.70 -10.01 -6.32
C ARG A 37 16.42 -10.75 -5.96
N ASN A 38 16.34 -12.04 -6.31
CA ASN A 38 15.19 -12.87 -5.99
C ASN A 38 14.98 -13.03 -4.47
N ARG A 39 16.07 -13.19 -3.69
CA ARG A 39 16.01 -13.23 -2.23
C ARG A 39 15.44 -11.94 -1.64
N LEU A 40 15.92 -10.78 -2.07
CA LEU A 40 15.42 -9.49 -1.60
C LEU A 40 13.93 -9.28 -1.91
N ILE A 41 13.49 -9.73 -3.09
CA ILE A 41 12.07 -9.67 -3.48
C ILE A 41 11.24 -10.60 -2.59
N ASP A 42 11.70 -11.83 -2.36
CA ASP A 42 11.01 -12.79 -1.50
C ASP A 42 10.91 -12.32 -0.05
N ASP A 43 11.98 -11.75 0.48
CA ASP A 43 11.98 -11.16 1.82
C ASP A 43 10.95 -10.01 1.92
N LYS A 44 10.88 -9.17 0.90
CA LYS A 44 9.90 -8.09 0.84
C LYS A 44 8.46 -8.62 0.74
N ILE A 45 8.21 -9.62 -0.08
CA ILE A 45 6.91 -10.29 -0.19
C ILE A 45 6.51 -10.91 1.15
N THR A 46 7.45 -11.56 1.82
CA THR A 46 7.21 -12.17 3.13
C THR A 46 6.86 -11.13 4.18
N ALA A 47 7.61 -10.02 4.23
CA ALA A 47 7.33 -8.92 5.14
C ALA A 47 5.94 -8.29 4.90
N ILE A 48 5.52 -8.13 3.63
CA ILE A 48 4.17 -7.64 3.30
C ILE A 48 3.09 -8.63 3.76
N LYS A 49 3.30 -9.94 3.54
CA LYS A 49 2.36 -10.97 4.00
C LYS A 49 2.23 -10.98 5.53
N GLU A 50 3.34 -10.81 6.24
CA GLU A 50 3.34 -10.73 7.71
C GLU A 50 2.62 -9.46 8.21
N GLN A 51 2.87 -8.31 7.60
CA GLN A 51 2.16 -7.07 7.93
C GLN A 51 0.65 -7.19 7.70
N GLU A 52 0.23 -7.79 6.58
CA GLU A 52 -1.19 -8.02 6.33
C GLU A 52 -1.82 -8.98 7.33
N ASN A 53 -1.12 -10.05 7.70
CA ASN A 53 -1.60 -11.00 8.69
C ASN A 53 -1.74 -10.35 10.06
N THR A 54 -0.76 -9.56 10.48
CA THR A 54 -0.80 -8.80 11.74
C THR A 54 -1.96 -7.79 11.74
N ARG A 55 -2.15 -7.05 10.64
CA ARG A 55 -3.28 -6.13 10.50
C ARG A 55 -4.63 -6.85 10.56
N LYS A 56 -4.77 -7.97 9.84
CA LYS A 56 -6.00 -8.78 9.88
C LYS A 56 -6.28 -9.33 11.28
N GLU A 57 -5.24 -9.71 11.99
CA GLU A 57 -5.38 -10.20 13.37
C GLU A 57 -5.79 -9.08 14.33
N GLN A 58 -5.21 -7.88 14.19
CA GLN A 58 -5.63 -6.70 14.94
C GLN A 58 -7.08 -6.33 14.66
N GLU A 59 -7.48 -6.26 13.39
CA GLU A 59 -8.88 -6.01 13.00
C GLU A 59 -9.85 -7.06 13.57
N ARG A 60 -9.43 -8.34 13.58
CA ARG A 60 -10.23 -9.41 14.20
C ARG A 60 -10.36 -9.25 15.71
N ARG A 61 -9.28 -8.87 16.40
CA ARG A 61 -9.28 -8.59 17.84
C ARG A 61 -10.21 -7.40 18.17
N GLU A 62 -10.06 -6.31 17.44
CA GLU A 62 -10.92 -5.13 17.61
C GLU A 62 -12.41 -5.43 17.32
N GLN A 63 -12.69 -6.23 16.28
CA GLN A 63 -14.08 -6.68 16.02
C GLN A 63 -14.61 -7.58 17.13
N ALA A 64 -13.78 -8.47 17.66
CA ALA A 64 -14.17 -9.33 18.78
C ALA A 64 -14.47 -8.51 20.04
N GLU A 65 -13.64 -7.52 20.36
CA GLU A 65 -13.86 -6.59 21.47
C GLU A 65 -15.13 -5.77 21.28
N ARG A 66 -15.32 -5.16 20.11
CA ARG A 66 -16.56 -4.41 19.79
C ARG A 66 -17.81 -5.29 19.92
N ASN A 67 -17.73 -6.54 19.48
CA ASN A 67 -18.82 -7.50 19.61
C ASN A 67 -19.05 -7.92 21.07
N PHE A 68 -17.97 -8.03 21.85
CA PHE A 68 -18.06 -8.32 23.29
C PHE A 68 -18.74 -7.17 24.05
N TYR A 69 -18.31 -5.92 23.83
CA TYR A 69 -18.94 -4.75 24.45
C TYR A 69 -20.40 -4.58 24.02
N ARG A 70 -20.72 -4.76 22.74
CA ARG A 70 -22.10 -4.71 22.24
C ARG A 70 -22.99 -5.78 22.89
N ARG A 71 -22.46 -6.99 23.07
CA ARG A 71 -23.18 -8.08 23.72
C ARG A 71 -23.40 -7.80 25.20
N ASN A 72 -22.41 -7.25 25.87
CA ASN A 72 -22.52 -6.89 27.30
C ASN A 72 -23.48 -5.73 27.51
N ASP A 73 -23.47 -4.72 26.63
CA ASP A 73 -24.46 -3.62 26.66
C ASP A 73 -25.90 -4.12 26.39
N MET A 74 -26.07 -5.09 25.52
CA MET A 74 -27.34 -5.75 25.28
C MET A 74 -27.82 -6.56 26.50
N LEU A 75 -26.91 -7.23 27.20
CA LEU A 75 -27.23 -7.99 28.41
C LEU A 75 -27.56 -7.06 29.58
N SER A 76 -26.86 -5.94 29.75
CA SER A 76 -27.12 -4.96 30.80
C SER A 76 -28.43 -4.18 30.57
N ARG A 77 -28.84 -3.99 29.30
CA ARG A 77 -30.18 -3.45 28.95
C ARG A 77 -31.30 -4.48 29.07
N GLY A 78 -30.96 -5.77 29.01
CA GLY A 78 -31.94 -6.86 29.20
C GLY A 78 -32.41 -7.01 30.63
N ASP A 79 -31.67 -6.55 31.62
CA ASP A 79 -32.06 -6.58 33.02
C ASP A 79 -33.26 -5.66 33.33
N ALA A 80 -33.49 -4.61 32.55
CA ALA A 80 -34.68 -3.75 32.66
C ALA A 80 -35.96 -4.44 32.13
N PHE A 81 -35.85 -5.53 31.37
CA PHE A 81 -36.97 -6.28 30.81
C PHE A 81 -37.30 -7.56 31.62
N SER A 82 -36.42 -7.91 32.56
CA SER A 82 -36.53 -9.15 33.35
C SER A 82 -37.53 -9.07 34.51
N GLN A 83 -38.20 -7.92 34.74
CA GLN A 83 -39.08 -7.74 35.91
C GLN A 83 -40.54 -8.20 35.67
N GLY A 84 -40.82 -8.95 34.61
CA GLY A 84 -42.20 -9.29 34.24
C GLY A 84 -42.55 -10.74 33.91
N ASN A 85 -41.62 -11.69 33.87
CA ASN A 85 -42.05 -13.06 33.56
C ASN A 85 -41.23 -14.15 34.26
N ARG A 86 -41.79 -14.77 35.25
CA ARG A 86 -41.34 -15.99 35.93
C ARG A 86 -41.48 -17.20 35.00
N GLY A 87 -40.57 -17.34 34.07
CA GLY A 87 -40.45 -18.55 33.23
C GLY A 87 -38.98 -18.94 33.14
N GLY A 88 -38.65 -20.06 33.74
CA GLY A 88 -37.37 -20.76 33.90
C GLY A 88 -36.11 -20.16 33.32
N ASP A 89 -35.05 -20.13 34.12
CA ASP A 89 -33.71 -19.62 33.83
C ASP A 89 -33.00 -20.25 32.62
N TRP A 90 -33.59 -21.27 31.99
CA TRP A 90 -32.97 -21.99 30.91
C TRP A 90 -33.44 -21.51 29.54
N TYR A 91 -32.49 -21.16 28.66
CA TYR A 91 -32.70 -20.60 27.31
C TYR A 91 -33.86 -21.27 26.54
N PHE A 92 -33.92 -22.60 26.54
CA PHE A 92 -34.90 -23.37 25.76
C PHE A 92 -36.35 -23.31 26.32
N TYR A 93 -36.51 -22.82 27.55
CA TYR A 93 -37.84 -22.63 28.13
C TYR A 93 -38.37 -21.20 28.01
N ASN A 94 -37.56 -20.27 27.50
CA ASN A 94 -37.93 -18.90 27.28
C ASN A 94 -38.27 -18.63 25.80
N PRO A 95 -39.56 -18.58 25.42
CA PRO A 95 -39.99 -18.42 24.02
C PRO A 95 -39.51 -17.08 23.40
N VAL A 96 -39.34 -16.04 24.20
CA VAL A 96 -38.87 -14.73 23.76
C VAL A 96 -37.41 -14.82 23.37
N THR A 97 -36.57 -15.46 24.17
CA THR A 97 -35.15 -15.64 23.91
C THR A 97 -34.91 -16.54 22.70
N ILE A 98 -35.73 -17.59 22.53
CA ILE A 98 -35.70 -18.47 21.35
C ILE A 98 -36.07 -17.70 20.08
N ALA A 99 -37.14 -16.87 20.14
CA ALA A 99 -37.57 -16.07 19.00
C ALA A 99 -36.51 -15.03 18.58
N LEU A 100 -35.88 -14.35 19.54
CA LEU A 100 -34.78 -13.43 19.30
C LEU A 100 -33.56 -14.14 18.69
N GLY A 101 -33.15 -15.26 19.28
CA GLY A 101 -32.05 -16.08 18.78
C GLY A 101 -32.28 -16.62 17.35
N LYS A 102 -33.52 -17.00 17.04
CA LYS A 102 -33.94 -17.45 15.70
C LYS A 102 -33.90 -16.32 14.67
N ASN A 103 -34.27 -15.10 15.08
CA ASN A 103 -34.17 -13.92 14.22
C ASN A 103 -32.73 -13.49 13.99
N ASP A 104 -31.89 -13.52 15.01
CA ASP A 104 -30.43 -13.24 14.89
C ASP A 104 -29.74 -14.28 14.05
N PHE A 105 -30.09 -15.55 14.18
CA PHE A 105 -29.58 -16.61 13.32
C PHE A 105 -29.94 -16.36 11.86
N LYS A 106 -31.22 -16.05 11.56
CA LYS A 106 -31.68 -15.76 10.20
C LYS A 106 -30.99 -14.50 9.62
N ARG A 107 -30.78 -13.47 10.43
CA ARG A 107 -30.11 -12.24 10.02
C ARG A 107 -28.64 -12.49 9.69
N LYS A 108 -27.94 -13.29 10.53
CA LYS A 108 -26.50 -13.56 10.38
C LYS A 108 -26.20 -14.61 9.31
N TRP A 109 -27.04 -15.62 9.18
CA TRP A 109 -26.80 -16.80 8.36
C TRP A 109 -27.78 -16.98 7.19
N GLY A 110 -28.86 -16.19 7.14
CA GLY A 110 -29.90 -16.30 6.12
C GLY A 110 -30.79 -17.55 6.31
N ARG A 111 -31.56 -17.88 5.27
CA ARG A 111 -32.37 -19.11 5.20
C ARG A 111 -31.51 -20.27 4.70
N ARG A 112 -30.70 -20.85 5.58
CA ARG A 112 -29.85 -21.98 5.21
C ARG A 112 -30.53 -23.31 5.53
N LYS A 113 -30.37 -24.29 4.66
CA LYS A 113 -30.82 -25.66 4.90
C LYS A 113 -29.87 -26.36 5.87
N LEU A 114 -30.42 -27.31 6.65
CA LEU A 114 -29.63 -28.17 7.53
C LEU A 114 -28.92 -29.22 6.67
N GLU A 115 -27.66 -28.97 6.35
CA GLU A 115 -26.79 -29.82 5.53
C GLU A 115 -25.34 -29.66 6.00
N ASP A 116 -24.47 -30.60 5.64
CA ASP A 116 -23.06 -30.50 5.99
C ASP A 116 -22.43 -29.21 5.48
N ASN A 117 -21.53 -28.64 6.28
CA ASN A 117 -20.87 -27.36 5.98
C ASN A 117 -21.81 -26.15 5.80
N TRP A 118 -23.00 -26.17 6.41
CA TRP A 118 -24.01 -25.07 6.33
C TRP A 118 -23.46 -23.68 6.71
N ARG A 119 -22.34 -23.60 7.44
CA ARG A 119 -21.68 -22.34 7.82
C ARG A 119 -20.92 -21.70 6.66
N ARG A 120 -20.59 -22.45 5.61
CA ARG A 120 -19.84 -21.95 4.47
C ARG A 120 -20.75 -21.25 3.48
N ARG A 121 -20.40 -20.02 3.09
CA ARG A 121 -21.16 -19.22 2.14
C ARG A 121 -21.00 -19.72 0.71
N ASN A 122 -19.79 -20.19 0.34
CA ASN A 122 -19.50 -20.81 -0.96
C ASN A 122 -19.12 -22.26 -0.73
N LYS A 123 -19.97 -23.17 -1.19
CA LYS A 123 -19.73 -24.63 -1.19
C LYS A 123 -19.03 -25.10 -2.46
N ALA A 124 -19.08 -24.29 -3.51
CA ALA A 124 -18.54 -24.62 -4.84
C ALA A 124 -17.01 -24.51 -4.97
N SER A 125 -16.28 -24.04 -3.94
CA SER A 125 -14.86 -23.74 -4.07
C SER A 125 -13.89 -24.83 -3.61
N ILE A 126 -14.32 -26.08 -3.44
CA ILE A 126 -13.40 -27.17 -3.01
C ILE A 126 -12.97 -28.06 -4.18
N GLY A 127 -13.55 -27.89 -5.37
CA GLY A 127 -13.28 -28.77 -6.50
C GLY A 127 -12.90 -28.11 -7.82
N LEU A 128 -12.98 -26.79 -7.95
CA LEU A 128 -12.79 -26.13 -9.25
C LEU A 128 -11.84 -24.91 -9.25
N ALA A 129 -11.15 -24.62 -8.15
CA ALA A 129 -10.26 -23.45 -8.11
C ALA A 129 -8.86 -23.73 -8.65
N ASP A 130 -8.52 -24.99 -8.93
CA ASP A 130 -7.18 -25.38 -9.39
C ASP A 130 -7.11 -25.62 -10.91
N GLU A 131 -8.22 -25.86 -11.58
CA GLU A 131 -8.21 -26.16 -13.03
C GLU A 131 -8.73 -25.04 -13.94
N THR A 132 -9.52 -24.07 -13.42
CA THR A 132 -10.10 -23.01 -14.28
C THR A 132 -9.30 -21.70 -14.26
N GLY A 133 -8.31 -21.58 -13.40
CA GLY A 133 -7.42 -20.41 -13.33
C GLY A 133 -6.44 -20.32 -14.50
N GLU A 134 -5.96 -21.47 -14.95
CA GLU A 134 -5.00 -21.55 -16.06
C GLU A 134 -5.68 -21.47 -17.43
N GLU A 135 -6.84 -22.10 -17.61
CA GLU A 135 -7.56 -22.10 -18.90
C GLU A 135 -8.14 -20.73 -19.29
N LEU A 136 -8.51 -19.89 -18.31
CA LEU A 136 -8.98 -18.52 -18.57
C LEU A 136 -7.84 -17.53 -18.85
N ALA A 137 -6.60 -17.88 -18.50
CA ALA A 137 -5.42 -17.07 -18.77
C ALA A 137 -4.94 -17.21 -20.22
N GLU A 138 -5.16 -18.36 -20.85
CA GLU A 138 -4.76 -18.63 -22.23
C GLU A 138 -5.70 -18.02 -23.28
N MET A 139 -6.97 -17.80 -22.96
CA MET A 139 -7.96 -17.26 -23.91
C MET A 139 -8.00 -15.75 -24.06
N THR A 140 -7.29 -14.99 -23.23
CA THR A 140 -7.20 -13.53 -23.36
C THR A 140 -5.73 -13.11 -23.47
N GLY A 141 -5.19 -13.23 -24.68
CA GLY A 141 -3.85 -12.74 -25.04
C GLY A 141 -3.76 -11.21 -25.01
N GLY A 142 -3.84 -10.63 -23.81
CA GLY A 142 -3.54 -9.24 -23.53
C GLY A 142 -2.51 -9.23 -22.40
N GLU A 143 -1.46 -8.42 -22.54
CA GLU A 143 -0.51 -8.12 -21.49
C GLU A 143 -1.29 -7.70 -20.23
N ARG A 144 -1.52 -8.65 -19.34
CA ARG A 144 -2.14 -8.36 -18.05
C ARG A 144 -1.04 -7.77 -17.17
N GLU A 145 -1.13 -6.48 -16.87
CA GLU A 145 -0.43 -5.90 -15.73
C GLU A 145 -0.64 -6.83 -14.53
N VAL A 146 0.43 -7.42 -14.06
CA VAL A 146 0.39 -8.29 -12.87
C VAL A 146 0.10 -7.41 -11.66
N LYS A 147 -1.18 -7.34 -11.28
CA LYS A 147 -1.64 -6.50 -10.15
C LYS A 147 -1.43 -7.15 -8.79
N ASP A 148 -0.88 -8.36 -8.75
CA ASP A 148 -0.66 -9.04 -7.48
C ASP A 148 0.67 -8.62 -6.85
N VAL A 149 0.58 -7.72 -5.87
CA VAL A 149 1.70 -7.22 -5.05
C VAL A 149 2.47 -8.36 -4.34
N LYS A 150 1.96 -9.58 -4.34
CA LYS A 150 2.58 -10.75 -3.71
C LYS A 150 3.30 -11.66 -4.71
N SER A 151 3.28 -11.32 -5.99
CA SER A 151 4.00 -12.04 -7.02
C SER A 151 5.38 -11.42 -7.26
N ARG A 152 6.36 -12.24 -7.65
CA ARG A 152 7.69 -11.76 -8.04
C ARG A 152 7.64 -10.92 -9.30
N GLU A 153 6.79 -11.31 -10.25
CA GLU A 153 6.61 -10.64 -11.53
C GLU A 153 6.23 -9.16 -11.35
N TYR A 154 5.42 -8.86 -10.34
CA TYR A 154 5.04 -7.48 -10.00
C TYR A 154 6.27 -6.61 -9.72
N TYR A 155 7.25 -7.12 -8.96
CA TYR A 155 8.46 -6.36 -8.63
C TYR A 155 9.48 -6.35 -9.76
N LEU A 156 9.52 -7.40 -10.59
CA LEU A 156 10.43 -7.48 -11.73
C LEU A 156 10.03 -6.53 -12.87
N GLN A 157 8.76 -6.21 -13.03
CA GLN A 157 8.26 -5.25 -14.03
C GLN A 157 8.82 -3.84 -13.84
N ASP A 158 8.99 -3.42 -12.58
CA ASP A 158 9.46 -2.09 -12.24
C ASP A 158 11.01 -1.97 -12.26
N LEU A 159 11.72 -3.09 -12.38
CA LEU A 159 13.19 -3.09 -12.38
C LEU A 159 13.74 -2.73 -13.78
N PRO A 160 14.68 -1.77 -13.87
CA PRO A 160 15.30 -1.40 -15.14
C PRO A 160 16.32 -2.47 -15.58
N LEU A 161 15.82 -3.61 -16.06
CA LEU A 161 16.65 -4.74 -16.51
C LEU A 161 17.16 -4.57 -17.94
N THR A 162 16.49 -3.75 -18.75
CA THR A 162 16.92 -3.46 -20.12
C THR A 162 17.64 -2.10 -20.18
N PRO A 163 18.59 -1.92 -21.13
CA PRO A 163 19.28 -0.64 -21.28
C PRO A 163 18.31 0.54 -21.56
N GLU A 164 17.18 0.28 -22.21
CA GLU A 164 16.15 1.28 -22.49
C GLU A 164 15.44 1.72 -21.19
N MET A 165 15.08 0.75 -20.33
CA MET A 165 14.50 1.05 -19.03
C MET A 165 15.49 1.77 -18.10
N LEU A 166 16.79 1.41 -18.18
CA LEU A 166 17.82 2.11 -17.43
C LEU A 166 17.93 3.58 -17.86
N GLN A 167 17.93 3.84 -19.16
CA GLN A 167 17.96 5.21 -19.69
C GLN A 167 16.69 6.00 -19.29
N ALA A 168 15.53 5.37 -19.30
CA ALA A 168 14.29 5.99 -18.83
C ALA A 168 14.34 6.33 -17.34
N SER A 169 14.86 5.41 -16.52
CA SER A 169 15.09 5.62 -15.08
C SER A 169 16.07 6.78 -14.83
N GLU A 170 17.20 6.81 -15.56
CA GLU A 170 18.19 7.90 -15.48
C GLU A 170 17.58 9.27 -15.83
N LYS A 171 16.75 9.34 -16.88
CA LYS A 171 16.04 10.58 -17.23
C LYS A 171 15.09 11.03 -16.13
N GLN A 172 14.38 10.12 -15.51
CA GLN A 172 13.49 10.46 -14.38
C GLN A 172 14.27 11.02 -13.19
N ILE A 173 15.43 10.44 -12.89
CA ILE A 173 16.30 10.94 -11.83
C ILE A 173 16.85 12.31 -12.19
N GLU A 174 17.29 12.50 -13.43
CA GLU A 174 17.79 13.78 -13.97
C GLU A 174 16.76 14.89 -13.79
N GLU A 175 15.53 14.66 -14.26
CA GLU A 175 14.44 15.64 -14.13
C GLU A 175 14.08 15.90 -12.67
N ALA A 176 14.10 14.87 -11.82
CA ALA A 176 13.74 14.99 -10.41
C ALA A 176 14.78 15.83 -9.62
N TYR A 177 16.09 15.64 -9.86
CA TYR A 177 17.12 16.50 -9.27
C TYR A 177 16.99 17.95 -9.71
N TYR A 178 16.76 18.18 -11.00
CA TYR A 178 16.59 19.52 -11.55
C TYR A 178 15.40 20.23 -10.89
N LYS A 179 14.22 19.59 -10.88
CA LYS A 179 13.01 20.13 -10.27
C LYS A 179 13.15 20.36 -8.77
N ALA A 180 13.77 19.42 -8.05
CA ALA A 180 14.01 19.57 -6.62
C ALA A 180 14.91 20.78 -6.33
N GLY A 181 15.99 20.98 -7.12
CA GLY A 181 16.86 22.14 -7.01
C GLY A 181 16.12 23.45 -7.27
N GLU A 182 15.27 23.51 -8.30
CA GLU A 182 14.45 24.71 -8.59
C GLU A 182 13.45 25.02 -7.44
N ILE A 183 12.81 24.01 -6.88
CA ILE A 183 11.85 24.19 -5.77
C ILE A 183 12.58 24.74 -4.55
N TYR A 184 13.73 24.17 -4.19
CA TYR A 184 14.54 24.68 -3.08
C TYR A 184 14.97 26.11 -3.31
N LEU A 185 15.45 26.46 -4.52
CA LEU A 185 15.99 27.77 -4.85
C LEU A 185 14.93 28.86 -4.89
N TYR A 186 13.82 28.62 -5.63
CA TYR A 186 12.85 29.67 -5.97
C TYR A 186 11.62 29.69 -5.08
N ARG A 187 11.18 28.55 -4.58
CA ARG A 187 9.91 28.43 -3.83
C ARG A 187 10.15 28.38 -2.32
N LEU A 188 11.17 27.64 -1.88
CA LEU A 188 11.50 27.49 -0.46
C LEU A 188 12.57 28.48 0.01
N ASN A 189 13.27 29.11 -0.92
CA ASN A 189 14.40 30.04 -0.65
C ASN A 189 15.47 29.39 0.26
N ASP A 190 15.80 28.14 -0.01
CA ASP A 190 16.84 27.36 0.66
C ASP A 190 17.99 27.10 -0.33
N PRO A 191 18.96 28.04 -0.44
CA PRO A 191 20.04 27.92 -1.41
C PRO A 191 21.05 26.81 -1.08
N GLU A 192 21.15 26.40 0.19
CA GLU A 192 22.08 25.34 0.59
C GLU A 192 21.62 23.98 0.03
N LYS A 193 20.36 23.63 0.25
CA LYS A 193 19.79 22.39 -0.28
C LYS A 193 19.65 22.40 -1.81
N ALA A 194 19.38 23.57 -2.38
CA ALA A 194 19.38 23.70 -3.84
C ALA A 194 20.77 23.39 -4.43
N LEU A 195 21.83 23.89 -3.80
CA LEU A 195 23.20 23.62 -4.22
C LEU A 195 23.54 22.12 -4.11
N GLU A 196 23.16 21.46 -3.01
CA GLU A 196 23.34 20.01 -2.84
C GLU A 196 22.67 19.22 -3.99
N CYS A 197 21.46 19.61 -4.38
CA CYS A 197 20.75 18.97 -5.51
C CYS A 197 21.48 19.19 -6.85
N PHE A 198 21.94 20.42 -7.13
CA PHE A 198 22.65 20.75 -8.35
C PHE A 198 24.03 20.09 -8.40
N ASP A 199 24.75 20.01 -7.29
CA ASP A 199 26.04 19.32 -7.20
C ASP A 199 25.87 17.82 -7.45
N ALA A 200 24.87 17.20 -6.85
CA ALA A 200 24.53 15.79 -7.10
C ALA A 200 24.19 15.55 -8.58
N TYR A 201 23.41 16.45 -9.19
CA TYR A 201 23.13 16.40 -10.63
C TYR A 201 24.40 16.45 -11.46
N ILE A 202 25.30 17.44 -11.23
CA ILE A 202 26.54 17.63 -12.01
C ILE A 202 27.48 16.44 -11.86
N GLN A 203 27.55 15.83 -10.66
CA GLN A 203 28.40 14.66 -10.43
C GLN A 203 27.91 13.44 -11.19
N ARG A 204 26.60 13.27 -11.30
CA ARG A 204 25.98 12.08 -11.91
C ARG A 204 25.84 12.22 -13.43
N PHE A 205 25.38 13.38 -13.91
CA PHE A 205 25.00 13.60 -15.32
C PHE A 205 26.00 14.51 -16.03
N LYS A 206 26.98 13.90 -16.74
CA LYS A 206 28.05 14.64 -17.38
C LYS A 206 27.76 15.03 -18.83
N ASN A 207 26.77 14.40 -19.49
CA ASN A 207 26.48 14.56 -20.93
C ASN A 207 24.97 14.78 -21.16
N THR A 208 24.36 15.73 -20.47
CA THR A 208 22.95 16.07 -20.65
C THR A 208 22.76 17.45 -21.24
N ALA A 209 21.64 17.63 -21.94
CA ALA A 209 21.31 18.92 -22.56
C ALA A 209 21.11 20.04 -21.52
N ASN A 210 20.69 19.69 -20.31
CA ASN A 210 20.40 20.63 -19.24
C ASN A 210 21.65 21.04 -18.43
N LEU A 211 22.77 20.36 -18.63
CA LEU A 211 23.98 20.57 -17.83
C LEU A 211 24.45 22.05 -17.80
N PRO A 212 24.52 22.78 -18.94
CA PRO A 212 24.92 24.19 -18.90
C PRO A 212 23.99 25.05 -18.02
N MET A 213 22.70 24.78 -18.05
CA MET A 213 21.72 25.50 -17.23
C MET A 213 21.91 25.18 -15.75
N VAL A 214 22.19 23.90 -15.42
CA VAL A 214 22.43 23.49 -14.02
C VAL A 214 23.72 24.14 -13.49
N TYR A 215 24.78 24.24 -14.28
CA TYR A 215 26.00 24.99 -13.88
C TYR A 215 25.71 26.47 -13.59
N TYR A 216 24.91 27.10 -14.43
CA TYR A 216 24.47 28.48 -14.21
C TYR A 216 23.66 28.61 -12.91
N LEU A 217 22.70 27.70 -12.69
CA LEU A 217 21.90 27.69 -11.46
C LEU A 217 22.76 27.40 -10.22
N ALA A 218 23.69 26.47 -10.30
CA ALA A 218 24.61 26.17 -9.21
C ALA A 218 25.48 27.37 -8.84
N SER A 219 26.07 28.06 -9.85
CA SER A 219 26.90 29.24 -9.61
C SER A 219 26.10 30.41 -8.98
N THR A 220 24.90 30.66 -9.49
CA THR A 220 24.03 31.72 -8.92
C THR A 220 23.54 31.36 -7.53
N THR A 221 23.32 30.08 -7.27
CA THR A 221 22.93 29.57 -5.95
C THR A 221 24.08 29.66 -4.95
N ALA A 222 25.31 29.33 -5.36
CA ALA A 222 26.51 29.45 -4.54
C ALA A 222 26.75 30.92 -4.10
N LEU A 223 26.56 31.86 -5.00
CA LEU A 223 26.62 33.30 -4.70
C LEU A 223 25.57 33.71 -3.66
N LYS A 224 24.34 33.22 -3.77
CA LYS A 224 23.25 33.48 -2.79
C LYS A 224 23.53 32.81 -1.44
N ALA A 225 24.16 31.65 -1.41
CA ALA A 225 24.55 30.94 -0.20
C ALA A 225 25.80 31.50 0.48
N GLY A 226 26.47 32.47 -0.14
CA GLY A 226 27.74 33.06 0.38
C GLY A 226 28.94 32.10 0.28
N LYS A 227 28.87 31.09 -0.59
CA LYS A 227 29.92 30.09 -0.84
C LYS A 227 30.63 30.35 -2.17
N ALA A 228 30.90 31.62 -2.49
CA ALA A 228 31.59 32.00 -3.73
C ALA A 228 33.11 31.82 -3.63
#